data_a4694dc548164a15ca8f76fef56dddfa
#
_entry.id   a4694dc548164a15ca8f76fef56dddfa
#
_cell.length_a   1.000
_cell.length_b   1.000
_cell.length_c   1.000
_cell.angle_alpha   90.00
_cell.angle_beta   90.00
_cell.angle_gamma   90.00
#
_symmetry.space_group_name_H-M   'P 1'
#
loop_
_entity.id
_entity.type
_entity.pdbx_description
1 polymer ?
#
loop_
_entity_poly.entity_id
_entity_poly.type
_entity_poly.pdbx_seq_one_letter_code
_entity_poly.pdbx_strand_id
1 'polypeptide(L)'
;MERVRFITYRGRQILFMDYSELQDPEEIVRGIEQAKEMVAEQPENSVLGLIYVRDANTTNAVKEAMKHAAVHNKPYIRATAVVGMSPVQRLIYEAVNLFSKRENSCAFDDLGPAKQWLVEQEAAVAV
;
A
#
# COMPACT_ATOMS: atom_id res chain seq x y z
N MET A 1 7.58 -6.43 -16.56
CA MET A 1 7.81 -5.43 -15.51
C MET A 1 7.13 -5.86 -14.22
N GLU A 2 7.83 -5.82 -13.13
CA GLU A 2 7.28 -6.24 -11.84
C GLU A 2 6.28 -5.21 -11.32
N ARG A 3 5.15 -5.68 -10.82
CA ARG A 3 4.12 -4.79 -10.27
C ARG A 3 4.44 -4.32 -8.86
N VAL A 4 5.21 -5.09 -8.11
CA VAL A 4 5.64 -4.71 -6.75
C VAL A 4 7.14 -4.46 -6.81
N ARG A 5 7.54 -3.21 -6.56
CA ARG A 5 8.95 -2.80 -6.70
C ARG A 5 9.21 -1.52 -5.94
N PHE A 6 10.47 -1.31 -5.60
CA PHE A 6 10.88 -0.01 -5.07
C PHE A 6 11.07 0.98 -6.20
N ILE A 7 10.59 2.19 -5.99
CA ILE A 7 10.84 3.34 -6.87
C ILE A 7 11.47 4.46 -6.04
N THR A 8 12.12 5.39 -6.72
CA THR A 8 12.71 6.56 -6.06
C THR A 8 11.92 7.81 -6.46
N TYR A 9 11.53 8.58 -5.47
CA TYR A 9 10.84 9.85 -5.69
C TYR A 9 11.47 10.90 -4.77
N ARG A 10 12.03 11.95 -5.37
CA ARG A 10 12.70 13.03 -4.65
C ARG A 10 13.76 12.53 -3.66
N GLY A 11 14.51 11.51 -4.07
CA GLY A 11 15.56 10.92 -3.28
C GLY A 11 15.12 9.94 -2.20
N ARG A 12 13.82 9.65 -2.10
CA ARG A 12 13.29 8.70 -1.12
C ARG A 12 12.82 7.44 -1.81
N GLN A 13 13.00 6.30 -1.16
CA GLN A 13 12.50 5.02 -1.64
C GLN A 13 11.03 4.85 -1.26
N ILE A 14 10.23 4.42 -2.24
CA ILE A 14 8.82 4.09 -2.05
C ILE A 14 8.60 2.68 -2.58
N LEU A 15 7.94 1.84 -1.78
CA LEU A 15 7.51 0.53 -2.26
C LEU A 15 6.20 0.71 -3.03
N PHE A 16 6.30 0.56 -4.35
CA PHE A 16 5.16 0.72 -5.24
C PHE A 16 4.50 -0.63 -5.49
N MET A 17 3.24 -0.74 -5.08
CA MET A 17 2.42 -1.93 -5.24
C MET A 17 1.33 -1.61 -6.25
N ASP A 18 1.58 -1.96 -7.52
CA ASP A 18 0.70 -1.62 -8.64
C ASP A 18 -0.23 -2.79 -8.96
N TYR A 19 -1.44 -2.71 -8.46
CA TYR A 19 -2.51 -3.68 -8.75
C TYR A 19 -3.52 -3.14 -9.76
N SER A 20 -3.24 -1.99 -10.37
CA SER A 20 -4.17 -1.34 -11.29
C SER A 20 -4.54 -2.23 -12.45
N GLU A 21 -5.84 -2.24 -12.78
CA GLU A 21 -6.42 -2.98 -13.88
C GLU A 21 -6.26 -4.51 -13.81
N LEU A 22 -5.78 -5.04 -12.70
CA LEU A 22 -5.68 -6.49 -12.50
C LEU A 22 -7.06 -7.09 -12.24
N GLN A 23 -7.46 -8.03 -13.07
CA GLN A 23 -8.76 -8.69 -12.97
C GLN A 23 -8.67 -10.06 -12.30
N ASP A 24 -7.52 -10.71 -12.36
CA ASP A 24 -7.32 -12.03 -11.75
C ASP A 24 -7.03 -11.88 -10.26
N PRO A 25 -7.96 -12.33 -9.38
CA PRO A 25 -7.73 -12.21 -7.94
C PRO A 25 -6.47 -12.94 -7.45
N GLU A 26 -6.10 -14.04 -8.10
CA GLU A 26 -4.91 -14.79 -7.71
C GLU A 26 -3.63 -13.99 -7.97
N GLU A 27 -3.60 -13.22 -9.05
CA GLU A 27 -2.45 -12.35 -9.33
C GLU A 27 -2.35 -11.23 -8.30
N ILE A 28 -3.48 -10.68 -7.88
CA ILE A 28 -3.50 -9.63 -6.86
C ILE A 28 -2.99 -10.20 -5.53
N VAL A 29 -3.47 -11.38 -5.14
CA VAL A 29 -3.04 -12.03 -3.90
C VAL A 29 -1.54 -12.33 -3.94
N ARG A 30 -1.02 -12.82 -5.07
CA ARG A 30 0.43 -13.06 -5.23
C ARG A 30 1.23 -11.78 -5.06
N GLY A 31 0.73 -10.68 -5.60
CA GLY A 31 1.37 -9.37 -5.44
C GLY A 31 1.39 -8.91 -3.98
N ILE A 32 0.29 -9.13 -3.27
CA ILE A 32 0.19 -8.81 -1.84
C ILE A 32 1.21 -9.64 -1.04
N GLU A 33 1.32 -10.94 -1.33
CA GLU A 33 2.29 -11.81 -0.65
C GLU A 33 3.72 -11.41 -0.97
N GLN A 34 4.01 -11.04 -2.22
CA GLN A 34 5.33 -10.54 -2.61
C GLN A 34 5.69 -9.27 -1.83
N ALA A 35 4.74 -8.37 -1.70
CA ALA A 35 4.96 -7.13 -0.94
C ALA A 35 5.27 -7.43 0.52
N LYS A 36 4.57 -8.39 1.13
CA LYS A 36 4.85 -8.81 2.51
C LYS A 36 6.30 -9.27 2.68
N GLU A 37 6.81 -10.06 1.74
CA GLU A 37 8.18 -10.54 1.78
C GLU A 37 9.18 -9.40 1.67
N MET A 38 8.93 -8.47 0.76
CA MET A 38 9.82 -7.31 0.57
C MET A 38 9.83 -6.40 1.79
N VAL A 39 8.65 -6.18 2.38
CA VAL A 39 8.51 -5.34 3.58
C VAL A 39 9.28 -5.96 4.77
N ALA A 40 9.19 -7.28 4.93
CA ALA A 40 9.82 -7.97 6.05
C ALA A 40 11.36 -7.88 6.02
N GLU A 41 11.95 -7.53 4.88
CA GLU A 41 13.38 -7.35 4.73
C GLU A 41 13.85 -5.94 5.12
N GLN A 42 12.93 -5.05 5.44
CA GLN A 42 13.24 -3.65 5.71
C GLN A 42 13.32 -3.37 7.22
N PRO A 43 14.01 -2.32 7.62
CA PRO A 43 13.99 -1.90 9.03
C PRO A 43 12.59 -1.53 9.50
N GLU A 44 12.35 -1.62 10.79
CA GLU A 44 11.08 -1.20 11.36
C GLU A 44 10.81 0.28 11.09
N ASN A 45 9.55 0.62 10.88
CA ASN A 45 9.08 1.99 10.71
C ASN A 45 9.81 2.77 9.59
N SER A 46 10.15 2.06 8.50
CA SER A 46 10.96 2.64 7.42
C SER A 46 10.27 2.67 6.06
N VAL A 47 9.25 1.87 5.84
CA VAL A 47 8.68 1.68 4.51
C VAL A 47 7.59 2.71 4.20
N LEU A 48 7.75 3.39 3.08
CA LEU A 48 6.71 4.22 2.49
C LEU A 48 6.01 3.37 1.43
N GLY A 49 4.75 3.03 1.65
CA GLY A 49 3.99 2.17 0.76
C GLY A 49 3.03 2.96 -0.13
N LEU A 50 3.07 2.69 -1.42
CA LEU A 50 2.18 3.31 -2.40
C LEU A 50 1.41 2.20 -3.09
N ILE A 51 0.10 2.12 -2.82
CA ILE A 51 -0.77 1.06 -3.34
C ILE A 51 -1.72 1.66 -4.37
N TYR A 52 -1.64 1.16 -5.61
CA TYR A 52 -2.45 1.65 -6.73
C TYR A 52 -3.47 0.59 -7.11
N VAL A 53 -4.76 0.89 -6.93
CA VAL A 53 -5.85 -0.09 -7.07
C VAL A 53 -6.90 0.29 -8.11
N ARG A 54 -6.63 1.25 -8.97
CA ARG A 54 -7.60 1.69 -10.00
C ARG A 54 -8.02 0.50 -10.86
N ASP A 55 -9.32 0.27 -10.90
CA ASP A 55 -9.94 -0.82 -11.70
C ASP A 55 -9.43 -2.22 -11.35
N ALA A 56 -8.88 -2.41 -10.15
CA ALA A 56 -8.51 -3.74 -9.67
C ALA A 56 -9.75 -4.51 -9.20
N ASN A 57 -9.76 -5.81 -9.49
CA ASN A 57 -10.86 -6.67 -9.06
C ASN A 57 -10.80 -6.89 -7.55
N THR A 58 -11.89 -6.58 -6.86
CA THR A 58 -11.94 -6.69 -5.41
C THR A 58 -12.87 -7.82 -5.00
N THR A 59 -12.29 -8.97 -4.67
CA THR A 59 -13.03 -10.14 -4.19
C THR A 59 -12.84 -10.28 -2.68
N ASN A 60 -13.60 -11.18 -2.08
CA ASN A 60 -13.45 -11.48 -0.66
C ASN A 60 -12.05 -12.03 -0.35
N ALA A 61 -11.49 -12.83 -1.26
CA ALA A 61 -10.13 -13.37 -1.10
C ALA A 61 -9.09 -12.25 -1.08
N VAL A 62 -9.22 -11.26 -1.95
CA VAL A 62 -8.34 -10.10 -1.98
C VAL A 62 -8.48 -9.29 -0.69
N LYS A 63 -9.70 -9.07 -0.24
CA LYS A 63 -9.96 -8.35 1.01
C LYS A 63 -9.28 -9.03 2.20
N GLU A 64 -9.41 -10.36 2.30
CA GLU A 64 -8.79 -11.12 3.40
C GLU A 64 -7.27 -11.06 3.32
N ALA A 65 -6.71 -11.18 2.12
CA ALA A 65 -5.26 -11.05 1.92
C ALA A 65 -4.76 -9.67 2.35
N MET A 66 -5.51 -8.62 2.04
CA MET A 66 -5.15 -7.25 2.45
C MET A 66 -5.20 -7.07 3.96
N LYS A 67 -6.18 -7.67 4.63
CA LYS A 67 -6.25 -7.63 6.10
C LYS A 67 -5.02 -8.27 6.73
N HIS A 68 -4.64 -9.45 6.27
CA HIS A 68 -3.47 -10.15 6.79
C HIS A 68 -2.19 -9.36 6.53
N ALA A 69 -2.06 -8.81 5.33
CA ALA A 69 -0.89 -8.00 4.98
C ALA A 69 -0.81 -6.74 5.84
N ALA A 70 -1.93 -6.09 6.10
CA ALA A 70 -1.96 -4.87 6.90
C ALA A 70 -1.44 -5.10 8.32
N VAL A 71 -1.81 -6.23 8.91
CA VAL A 71 -1.33 -6.61 10.25
C VAL A 71 0.15 -6.98 10.20
N HIS A 72 0.53 -7.84 9.24
CA HIS A 72 1.91 -8.30 9.08
C HIS A 72 2.88 -7.13 8.84
N ASN A 73 2.49 -6.20 7.99
CA ASN A 73 3.37 -5.12 7.54
C ASN A 73 3.46 -3.97 8.55
N LYS A 74 2.52 -3.87 9.47
CA LYS A 74 2.40 -2.72 10.36
C LYS A 74 3.69 -2.29 11.04
N PRO A 75 4.52 -3.19 11.60
CA PRO A 75 5.75 -2.75 12.28
C PRO A 75 6.75 -2.06 11.35
N TYR A 76 6.71 -2.38 10.06
CA TYR A 76 7.69 -1.90 9.09
C TYR A 76 7.24 -0.63 8.36
N ILE A 77 5.93 -0.38 8.33
CA ILE A 77 5.36 0.71 7.54
C ILE A 77 5.42 2.03 8.31
N ARG A 78 6.01 3.03 7.67
CA ARG A 78 5.98 4.40 8.18
C ARG A 78 4.71 5.12 7.76
N ALA A 79 4.36 4.98 6.49
CA ALA A 79 3.15 5.59 5.94
C ALA A 79 2.68 4.82 4.72
N THR A 80 1.38 4.84 4.45
CA THR A 80 0.77 4.21 3.29
C THR A 80 -0.14 5.19 2.58
N ALA A 81 -0.02 5.26 1.25
CA ALA A 81 -0.95 5.98 0.40
C ALA A 81 -1.66 4.98 -0.50
N VAL A 82 -2.99 5.06 -0.59
CA VAL A 82 -3.78 4.19 -1.47
C VAL A 82 -4.44 5.06 -2.52
N VAL A 83 -4.24 4.72 -3.79
CA VAL A 83 -4.61 5.57 -4.93
C VAL A 83 -5.63 4.89 -5.82
N GLY A 84 -6.65 5.65 -6.21
CA GLY A 84 -7.60 5.25 -7.24
C GLY A 84 -8.71 4.32 -6.78
N MET A 85 -9.12 4.40 -5.53
CA MET A 85 -10.17 3.54 -4.99
C MET A 85 -11.56 3.91 -5.51
N SER A 86 -12.34 2.88 -5.86
CA SER A 86 -13.78 3.00 -6.07
C SER A 86 -14.48 3.14 -4.71
N PRO A 87 -15.77 3.50 -4.68
CA PRO A 87 -16.52 3.57 -3.42
C PRO A 87 -16.50 2.24 -2.64
N VAL A 88 -16.60 1.10 -3.34
CA VAL A 88 -16.55 -0.22 -2.69
C VAL A 88 -15.18 -0.47 -2.09
N GLN A 89 -14.12 -0.18 -2.84
CA GLN A 89 -12.75 -0.33 -2.36
C GLN A 89 -12.48 0.57 -1.15
N ARG A 90 -13.06 1.76 -1.13
CA ARG A 90 -12.89 2.67 0.01
C ARG A 90 -13.52 2.09 1.28
N LEU A 91 -14.67 1.44 1.17
CA LEU A 91 -15.27 0.77 2.33
C LEU A 91 -14.37 -0.33 2.87
N ILE A 92 -13.77 -1.10 1.97
CA ILE A 92 -12.83 -2.16 2.35
C ILE A 92 -11.58 -1.57 3.00
N TYR A 93 -11.05 -0.51 2.44
CA TYR A 93 -9.90 0.21 2.99
C TYR A 93 -10.16 0.68 4.42
N GLU A 94 -11.32 1.27 4.67
CA GLU A 94 -11.69 1.73 6.01
C GLU A 94 -11.79 0.56 6.99
N ALA A 95 -12.38 -0.56 6.55
CA ALA A 95 -12.49 -1.76 7.38
C ALA A 95 -11.13 -2.36 7.69
N VAL A 96 -10.22 -2.40 6.72
CA VAL A 96 -8.86 -2.91 6.90
C VAL A 96 -8.09 -2.04 7.89
N ASN A 97 -8.23 -0.72 7.78
CA ASN A 97 -7.55 0.19 8.70
C ASN A 97 -8.04 0.02 10.13
N LEU A 98 -9.35 -0.16 10.34
CA LEU A 98 -9.91 -0.43 11.66
C LEU A 98 -9.41 -1.76 12.21
N PHE A 99 -9.42 -2.80 11.38
CA PHE A 99 -9.00 -4.14 11.78
C PHE A 99 -7.53 -4.18 12.20
N SER A 100 -6.66 -3.54 11.43
CA SER A 100 -5.22 -3.54 11.66
C SER A 100 -4.77 -2.43 12.61
N LYS A 101 -5.68 -1.54 12.99
CA LYS A 101 -5.37 -0.35 13.79
C LYS A 101 -4.29 0.50 13.11
N ARG A 102 -4.34 0.54 11.77
CA ARG A 102 -3.37 1.28 10.96
C ARG A 102 -3.62 2.78 11.12
N GLU A 103 -2.57 3.48 11.48
CA GLU A 103 -2.56 4.93 11.52
C GLU A 103 -1.84 5.45 10.30
N ASN A 104 -1.52 6.58 10.07
CA ASN A 104 -0.63 7.10 9.02
C ASN A 104 -0.90 6.50 7.64
N SER A 105 -2.19 6.39 7.28
CA SER A 105 -2.64 5.92 5.98
C SER A 105 -3.58 6.97 5.38
N CYS A 106 -3.45 7.23 4.07
CA CYS A 106 -4.24 8.25 3.41
C CYS A 106 -4.65 7.82 2.01
N ALA A 107 -5.83 8.27 1.58
CA ALA A 107 -6.38 7.94 0.27
C ALA A 107 -6.19 9.11 -0.69
N PHE A 108 -5.90 8.79 -1.96
CA PHE A 108 -5.69 9.77 -3.01
C PHE A 108 -6.36 9.34 -4.31
N ASP A 109 -6.67 10.30 -5.16
CA ASP A 109 -7.19 10.01 -6.49
C ASP A 109 -6.07 9.82 -7.51
N ASP A 110 -4.92 10.48 -7.29
CA ASP A 110 -3.81 10.50 -8.24
C ASP A 110 -2.48 10.15 -7.58
N LEU A 111 -1.57 9.58 -8.38
CA LEU A 111 -0.25 9.14 -7.92
C LEU A 111 0.67 10.29 -7.49
N GLY A 112 0.64 11.40 -8.20
CA GLY A 112 1.52 12.54 -7.91
C GLY A 112 1.37 13.05 -6.48
N PRO A 113 0.18 13.49 -6.08
CA PRO A 113 -0.05 13.95 -4.71
C PRO A 113 0.24 12.89 -3.66
N ALA A 114 -0.03 11.62 -3.97
CA ALA A 114 0.24 10.52 -3.05
C ALA A 114 1.74 10.37 -2.77
N LYS A 115 2.55 10.40 -3.81
CA LYS A 115 4.01 10.33 -3.67
C LYS A 115 4.55 11.51 -2.86
N GLN A 116 4.04 12.70 -3.13
CA GLN A 116 4.46 13.90 -2.41
C GLN A 116 4.14 13.78 -0.92
N TRP A 117 2.93 13.34 -0.60
CA TRP A 117 2.51 13.15 0.80
C TRP A 117 3.41 12.13 1.51
N LEU A 118 3.75 11.02 0.83
CA LEU A 118 4.59 9.97 1.42
C LEU A 118 5.97 10.50 1.83
N VAL A 119 6.64 11.23 0.93
CA VAL A 119 7.98 11.73 1.23
C VAL A 119 7.96 12.82 2.31
N GLU A 120 6.89 13.56 2.42
CA GLU A 120 6.70 14.53 3.49
C GLU A 120 6.56 13.86 4.85
N GLN A 121 5.92 12.69 4.91
CA GLN A 121 5.78 11.93 6.15
C GLN A 121 7.14 11.48 6.68
N GLU A 122 8.01 11.02 5.81
CA GLU A 122 9.35 10.62 6.22
C GLU A 122 10.17 11.82 6.72
N ALA A 123 10.10 12.94 6.01
CA ALA A 123 10.81 14.15 6.41
C ALA A 123 10.35 14.66 7.79
N ALA A 124 9.07 14.53 8.09
CA ALA A 124 8.51 15.00 9.37
C ALA A 124 9.07 14.26 10.58
N VAL A 125 9.59 13.06 10.39
CA VAL A 125 10.09 12.24 11.49
C VAL A 125 11.60 12.38 11.70
N ALA A 126 12.30 12.96 10.74
CA ALA A 126 13.74 13.18 10.82
C ALA A 126 14.15 14.26 11.86
N VAL A 127 13.19 14.86 12.52
CA VAL A 127 13.42 15.93 13.50
C VAL A 127 13.91 15.42 14.85
#